data_b9df2f28f1fc1158f2af6ed1ca0c4545
#
_entry.id   b9df2f28f1fc1158f2af6ed1ca0c4545
#
_cell.length_a   1.000
_cell.length_b   1.000
_cell.length_c   1.000
_cell.angle_alpha   90.00
_cell.angle_beta   90.00
_cell.angle_gamma   90.00
#
_symmetry.space_group_name_H-M   'P 1'
#
loop_
_entity.id
_entity.type
_entity.pdbx_description
1 polymer ?
#
loop_
_entity_poly.entity_id
_entity_poly.type
_entity_poly.pdbx_seq_one_letter_code
_entity_poly.pdbx_strand_id
1 'polypeptide(L)'
;LKSATVLGVLQGEQVVSSRAKKVTTHILQEMKRSNEKIAMLTAYDYSLARLVDGAGVDVILVGDSASNVMAGNDTTVPITLEHMIYHAQCV
;
A
#
# COMPACT_ATOMS: atom_id res chain seq x y z
N LEU A 1 -3.64 -0.02 -8.20
CA LEU A 1 -2.67 1.03 -8.00
C LEU A 1 -1.79 1.19 -9.20
N LYS A 2 -1.14 2.33 -9.28
CA LYS A 2 -0.41 2.68 -10.45
C LYS A 2 1.06 2.47 -10.39
N SER A 3 1.72 2.85 -9.33
CA SER A 3 3.16 2.72 -9.23
C SER A 3 3.64 2.13 -7.94
N ALA A 4 2.95 2.37 -6.85
CA ALA A 4 3.37 1.85 -5.54
C ALA A 4 3.10 0.36 -5.40
N THR A 5 3.92 -0.32 -4.65
CA THR A 5 3.68 -1.71 -4.28
C THR A 5 2.73 -1.77 -3.09
N VAL A 6 1.74 -2.63 -3.16
CA VAL A 6 0.84 -2.85 -2.03
C VAL A 6 1.40 -3.93 -1.14
N LEU A 7 1.53 -3.59 0.14
CA LEU A 7 2.07 -4.49 1.12
C LEU A 7 0.97 -4.92 2.07
N GLY A 8 1.00 -6.12 2.53
CA GLY A 8 0.05 -6.66 3.49
C GLY A 8 -0.78 -7.75 2.89
N VAL A 9 -1.50 -7.48 1.83
CA VAL A 9 -2.22 -8.49 1.10
C VAL A 9 -1.90 -8.26 -0.35
N LEU A 10 -1.49 -9.18 -1.08
CA LEU A 10 -1.00 -9.11 -2.29
C LEU A 10 -1.56 -8.57 -3.34
N GLN A 11 -1.27 -8.06 -4.20
CA GLN A 11 -1.56 -7.54 -5.20
C GLN A 11 -1.30 -7.33 -6.33
N GLY A 12 -1.22 -7.07 -6.83
CA GLY A 12 -1.16 -7.06 -7.87
C GLY A 12 -0.78 -6.20 -8.85
N GLU A 13 -1.42 -6.01 -9.85
CA GLU A 13 -1.09 -5.34 -10.90
C GLU A 13 -1.00 -3.96 -10.77
N GLN A 14 -0.14 -3.30 -11.36
CA GLN A 14 -0.01 -1.93 -11.33
C GLN A 14 0.00 -1.34 -12.65
N VAL A 15 -0.46 -0.14 -12.75
CA VAL A 15 -0.47 0.59 -13.97
C VAL A 15 0.42 1.77 -13.81
N VAL A 16 1.05 2.22 -14.80
CA VAL A 16 1.93 3.35 -14.73
C VAL A 16 1.18 4.61 -14.37
N SER A 17 1.71 5.39 -13.48
CA SER A 17 1.14 6.66 -13.10
C SER A 17 2.15 7.75 -13.41
N SER A 18 2.40 8.67 -12.49
CA SER A 18 3.41 9.70 -12.67
C SER A 18 4.80 9.11 -12.74
N ARG A 19 5.02 7.90 -12.26
CA ARG A 19 6.29 7.25 -12.41
C ARG A 19 6.36 6.60 -13.74
N ALA A 20 7.51 6.56 -14.32
CA ALA A 20 7.74 5.88 -15.57
C ALA A 20 7.68 4.37 -15.43
N LYS A 21 7.98 3.83 -14.24
CA LYS A 21 8.01 2.41 -14.00
C LYS A 21 7.19 2.05 -12.80
N LYS A 22 6.59 0.87 -12.91
CA LYS A 22 5.96 0.24 -11.81
C LYS A 22 6.98 -0.16 -10.78
N VAL A 23 6.70 0.02 -9.51
CA VAL A 23 7.59 -0.39 -8.43
C VAL A 23 7.35 -1.87 -8.12
N THR A 24 8.40 -2.66 -8.24
CA THR A 24 8.34 -4.10 -7.97
C THR A 24 9.25 -4.41 -6.80
N THR A 25 9.21 -5.65 -6.32
CA THR A 25 10.12 -6.08 -5.25
C THR A 25 11.57 -5.98 -5.70
N HIS A 26 11.84 -6.24 -6.97
CA HIS A 26 13.19 -6.10 -7.52
C HIS A 26 13.65 -4.65 -7.45
N ILE A 27 12.78 -3.70 -7.80
CA ILE A 27 13.11 -2.28 -7.74
C ILE A 27 13.35 -1.84 -6.31
N LEU A 28 12.58 -2.34 -5.36
CA LEU A 28 12.80 -2.03 -3.94
C LEU A 28 14.18 -2.52 -3.49
N GLN A 29 14.59 -3.70 -3.93
CA GLN A 29 15.92 -4.21 -3.62
C GLN A 29 17.02 -3.35 -4.24
N GLU A 30 16.82 -2.89 -5.47
CA GLU A 30 17.76 -2.00 -6.11
C GLU A 30 17.86 -0.66 -5.39
N MET A 31 16.74 -0.12 -4.93
CA MET A 31 16.73 1.10 -4.15
C MET A 31 17.55 0.94 -2.87
N LYS A 32 17.41 -0.21 -2.21
CA LYS A 32 18.18 -0.49 -1.02
C LYS A 32 19.68 -0.55 -1.33
N ARG A 33 20.06 -1.20 -2.41
CA ARG A 33 21.47 -1.32 -2.79
C ARG A 33 22.10 0.03 -3.12
N SER A 34 21.34 0.92 -3.72
CA SER A 34 21.83 2.24 -4.12
C SER A 34 21.59 3.30 -3.05
N ASN A 35 21.17 2.91 -1.87
CA ASN A 35 20.91 3.81 -0.74
C ASN A 35 19.83 4.86 -1.02
N GLU A 36 18.88 4.54 -1.91
CA GLU A 36 17.73 5.39 -2.10
C GLU A 36 16.71 5.12 -1.01
N LYS A 37 16.09 6.16 -0.50
CA LYS A 37 15.07 6.01 0.52
C LYS A 37 13.79 5.46 -0.09
N ILE A 38 13.15 4.57 0.63
CA ILE A 38 11.88 3.99 0.24
C ILE A 38 10.79 4.64 1.08
N ALA A 39 9.84 5.30 0.43
CA ALA A 39 8.72 5.94 1.11
C ALA A 39 7.54 4.98 1.17
N MET A 40 6.98 4.80 2.36
CA MET A 40 5.83 3.93 2.56
C MET A 40 4.78 4.65 3.40
N LEU A 41 3.53 4.58 2.96
CA LEU A 41 2.41 5.13 3.71
C LEU A 41 1.27 4.13 3.73
N THR A 42 0.41 4.23 4.73
CA THR A 42 -0.78 3.39 4.80
C THR A 42 -1.91 3.99 4.00
N ALA A 43 -2.75 3.13 3.43
CA ALA A 43 -4.02 3.53 2.84
C ALA A 43 -4.97 2.35 2.91
N TYR A 44 -6.27 2.63 3.09
CA TYR A 44 -7.26 1.58 3.29
C TYR A 44 -8.40 1.66 2.28
N ASP A 45 -8.39 2.63 1.40
CA ASP A 45 -9.44 2.79 0.40
C ASP A 45 -8.87 3.31 -0.92
N TYR A 46 -9.71 3.30 -1.93
CA TYR A 46 -9.34 3.67 -3.28
C TYR A 46 -8.93 5.14 -3.40
N SER A 47 -9.71 6.03 -2.82
CA SER A 47 -9.46 7.48 -2.97
C SER A 47 -8.15 7.90 -2.35
N LEU A 48 -7.89 7.44 -1.13
CA LEU A 48 -6.65 7.77 -0.45
C LEU A 48 -5.46 7.09 -1.12
N ALA A 49 -5.63 5.85 -1.55
CA ALA A 49 -4.57 5.14 -2.25
C ALA A 49 -4.15 5.88 -3.53
N ARG A 50 -5.10 6.41 -4.26
CA ARG A 50 -4.79 7.21 -5.46
C ARG A 50 -3.99 8.46 -5.13
N LEU A 51 -4.35 9.15 -4.06
CA LEU A 51 -3.64 10.34 -3.64
C LEU A 51 -2.20 10.01 -3.22
N VAL A 52 -2.06 8.96 -2.43
CA VAL A 52 -0.76 8.53 -1.92
C VAL A 52 0.14 8.05 -3.07
N ASP A 53 -0.42 7.26 -3.97
CA ASP A 53 0.33 6.77 -5.13
C ASP A 53 0.74 7.94 -6.03
N GLY A 54 -0.17 8.86 -6.26
CA GLY A 54 0.12 10.05 -7.07
C GLY A 54 1.16 10.97 -6.45
N ALA A 55 1.32 10.92 -5.14
CA ALA A 55 2.35 11.68 -4.43
C ALA A 55 3.74 11.06 -4.58
N GLY A 56 3.84 9.86 -5.13
CA GLY A 56 5.11 9.25 -5.44
C GLY A 56 5.68 8.30 -4.41
N VAL A 57 4.85 7.79 -3.48
CA VAL A 57 5.34 6.79 -2.55
C VAL A 57 5.69 5.50 -3.29
N ASP A 58 6.57 4.74 -2.71
CA ASP A 58 7.03 3.50 -3.32
C ASP A 58 6.24 2.28 -2.88
N VAL A 59 5.68 2.33 -1.68
CA VAL A 59 4.96 1.20 -1.09
C VAL A 59 3.74 1.73 -0.36
N ILE A 60 2.62 1.03 -0.50
CA ILE A 60 1.41 1.29 0.30
C ILE A 60 1.17 0.11 1.21
N LEU A 61 1.01 0.38 2.48
CA LEU A 61 0.73 -0.64 3.47
C LEU A 61 -0.78 -0.72 3.70
N VAL A 62 -1.33 -1.90 3.51
CA VAL A 62 -2.70 -2.20 3.91
C VAL A 62 -2.59 -3.12 5.11
N GLY A 63 -2.66 -2.56 6.29
CA GLY A 63 -2.35 -3.27 7.51
C GLY A 63 -3.51 -3.38 8.47
N ASP A 64 -3.26 -4.04 9.59
CA ASP A 64 -4.29 -4.31 10.60
C ASP A 64 -4.70 -3.07 11.39
N SER A 65 -3.97 -1.97 11.26
CA SER A 65 -4.41 -0.70 11.84
C SER A 65 -5.74 -0.22 11.27
N ALA A 66 -6.23 -0.84 10.18
CA ALA A 66 -7.58 -0.62 9.69
C ALA A 66 -8.62 -0.90 10.79
N SER A 67 -8.32 -1.80 11.71
CA SER A 67 -9.20 -2.07 12.86
C SER A 67 -9.45 -0.81 13.66
N ASN A 68 -8.42 0.00 13.86
CA ASN A 68 -8.53 1.23 14.65
C ASN A 68 -9.12 2.36 13.81
N VAL A 69 -8.54 2.64 12.66
CA VAL A 69 -8.86 3.87 11.94
C VAL A 69 -10.08 3.75 11.03
N MET A 70 -10.42 2.54 10.59
CA MET A 70 -11.59 2.35 9.73
C MET A 70 -12.77 1.77 10.49
N ALA A 71 -12.54 0.84 11.41
CA ALA A 71 -13.62 0.19 12.12
C ALA A 71 -13.87 0.76 13.52
N GLY A 72 -12.96 1.60 14.02
CA GLY A 72 -13.16 2.27 15.31
C GLY A 72 -12.92 1.40 16.52
N ASN A 73 -12.21 0.32 16.37
CA ASN A 73 -11.87 -0.55 17.50
C ASN A 73 -10.66 0.00 18.26
N ASP A 74 -10.56 -0.34 19.54
CA ASP A 74 -9.44 0.11 20.35
C ASP A 74 -8.14 -0.63 20.05
N THR A 75 -8.24 -1.83 19.49
CA THR A 75 -7.06 -2.64 19.17
C THR A 75 -7.17 -3.20 17.77
N THR A 76 -6.11 -3.84 17.30
CA THR A 76 -6.11 -4.48 15.99
C THR A 76 -6.67 -5.90 16.03
N VAL A 77 -6.91 -6.45 17.22
CA VAL A 77 -7.35 -7.83 17.40
C VAL A 77 -8.67 -8.19 16.71
N PRO A 78 -9.70 -7.32 16.72
CA PRO A 78 -10.97 -7.69 16.12
C PRO A 78 -11.02 -7.75 14.60
N ILE A 79 -9.98 -7.28 13.91
CA ILE A 79 -10.05 -7.27 12.45
C ILE A 79 -9.93 -8.69 11.91
N THR A 80 -10.72 -9.00 10.89
CA THR A 80 -10.74 -10.33 10.30
C THR A 80 -9.95 -10.34 8.98
N LEU A 81 -9.63 -11.53 8.51
CA LEU A 81 -8.97 -11.68 7.22
C LEU A 81 -9.85 -11.13 6.10
N GLU A 82 -11.17 -11.34 6.18
CA GLU A 82 -12.08 -10.79 5.18
C GLU A 82 -12.02 -9.26 5.13
N HIS A 83 -11.93 -8.61 6.28
CA HIS A 83 -11.78 -7.17 6.32
C HIS A 83 -10.48 -6.72 5.66
N MET A 84 -9.41 -7.44 5.92
CA MET A 84 -8.12 -7.13 5.31
C MET A 84 -8.16 -7.30 3.79
N ILE A 85 -8.78 -8.36 3.32
CA ILE A 85 -8.94 -8.60 1.90
C ILE A 85 -9.78 -7.49 1.26
N TYR A 86 -10.85 -7.08 1.92
CA TYR A 86 -11.69 -6.00 1.42
C TYR A 86 -10.89 -4.71 1.24
N HIS A 87 -10.14 -4.31 2.25
CA HIS A 87 -9.33 -3.09 2.15
C HIS A 87 -8.26 -3.20 1.07
N ALA A 88 -7.63 -4.36 0.94
CA ALA A 88 -6.65 -4.57 -0.12
C ALA A 88 -7.28 -4.46 -1.51
N GLN A 89 -8.50 -4.93 -1.66
CA GLN A 89 -9.23 -4.81 -2.92
C GLN A 89 -9.58 -3.34 -3.23
N CYS A 90 -9.85 -2.55 -2.21
CA CYS A 90 -10.14 -1.14 -2.38
C CYS A 90 -8.90 -0.35 -2.80
N VAL A 91 -7.76 -0.76 -2.32
CA VAL A 91 -6.49 -0.11 -2.61
C VAL A 91 -5.93 -0.56 -3.94
#